data_1e4517704734e3f39036c8d28c3ae903
#
_entry.id   1e4517704734e3f39036c8d28c3ae903
#
_cell.length_a   1.000
_cell.length_b   1.000
_cell.length_c   1.000
_cell.angle_alpha   90.00
_cell.angle_beta   90.00
_cell.angle_gamma   90.00
#
_symmetry.space_group_name_H-M   'P 1'
#
loop_
_entity.id
_entity.type
_entity.pdbx_description
1 polymer ?
#
loop_
_entity_poly.entity_id
_entity_poly.type
_entity_poly.pdbx_seq_one_letter_code
_entity_poly.pdbx_strand_id
1 'polypeptide(L)'
;PVSVDVIGTPDEELRGGKIPMCQQGIFKDYDLAMMVHMSSCQTTPNSRFLALDDYRIRFHGQTAHAAAHPWKGRNALNGAMLALHAIDMMRQHVKPDTRIGTYIVHGGTASNVIPDYAEVECCVRHSTRAYLNEVVQRLMHCFEGAAIATETTFDVSQLGYKYDDLVWNETATDV
;
A
#
# COMPACT_ATOMS: atom_id res chain seq x y z
N PRO A 1 42.31 10.77 4.17
CA PRO A 1 41.98 9.40 3.79
C PRO A 1 40.49 9.23 3.76
N VAL A 2 39.95 8.60 2.72
CA VAL A 2 38.54 8.26 2.61
C VAL A 2 38.38 6.80 3.03
N SER A 3 37.43 6.50 3.89
CA SER A 3 37.00 5.14 4.25
C SER A 3 35.72 4.81 3.50
N VAL A 4 35.63 3.62 2.93
CA VAL A 4 34.45 3.17 2.19
C VAL A 4 34.01 1.81 2.73
N ASP A 5 32.77 1.73 3.18
CA ASP A 5 32.13 0.50 3.63
C ASP A 5 31.04 0.05 2.64
N VAL A 6 30.90 -1.24 2.45
CA VAL A 6 29.84 -1.84 1.65
C VAL A 6 28.81 -2.47 2.60
N ILE A 7 27.58 -1.96 2.60
CA ILE A 7 26.52 -2.42 3.48
C ILE A 7 25.48 -3.20 2.69
N GLY A 8 25.29 -4.48 3.04
CA GLY A 8 24.24 -5.30 2.48
C GLY A 8 22.87 -4.88 3.02
N THR A 9 21.90 -4.69 2.15
CA THR A 9 20.53 -4.25 2.51
C THR A 9 19.51 -5.29 2.03
N PRO A 10 19.19 -6.30 2.86
CA PRO A 10 18.28 -7.37 2.49
C PRO A 10 16.82 -6.89 2.41
N ASP A 11 15.97 -7.70 1.73
CA ASP A 11 14.51 -7.54 1.65
C ASP A 11 14.07 -6.17 1.09
N GLU A 12 14.79 -5.67 0.09
CA GLU A 12 14.54 -4.36 -0.52
C GLU A 12 13.20 -4.33 -1.27
N GLU A 13 12.92 -5.38 -2.06
CA GLU A 13 11.79 -5.44 -3.01
C GLU A 13 10.42 -5.72 -2.34
N LEU A 14 10.40 -6.27 -1.13
CA LEU A 14 9.15 -6.69 -0.48
C LEU A 14 8.79 -5.89 0.75
N ARG A 15 9.74 -5.72 1.69
CA ARG A 15 9.43 -5.15 3.01
C ARG A 15 10.20 -3.89 3.36
N GLY A 16 11.21 -3.51 2.56
CA GLY A 16 12.00 -2.32 2.79
C GLY A 16 13.00 -2.44 3.94
N GLY A 17 13.87 -3.44 3.88
CA GLY A 17 14.84 -3.74 4.94
C GLY A 17 15.77 -2.59 5.34
N LYS A 18 15.98 -1.59 4.46
CA LYS A 18 16.75 -0.38 4.80
C LYS A 18 16.08 0.47 5.89
N ILE A 19 14.76 0.44 6.01
CA ILE A 19 14.02 1.24 6.99
C ILE A 19 14.38 0.85 8.43
N PRO A 20 14.28 -0.43 8.86
CA PRO A 20 14.73 -0.82 10.18
C PRO A 20 16.24 -0.62 10.40
N MET A 21 17.07 -0.73 9.35
CA MET A 21 18.50 -0.42 9.44
C MET A 21 18.73 1.06 9.74
N CYS A 22 17.99 1.97 9.10
CA CYS A 22 18.02 3.40 9.41
C CYS A 22 17.56 3.68 10.84
N GLN A 23 16.48 3.04 11.28
CA GLN A 23 15.95 3.19 12.64
C GLN A 23 16.95 2.73 13.72
N GLN A 24 17.75 1.71 13.44
CA GLN A 24 18.84 1.23 14.29
C GLN A 24 20.09 2.13 14.23
N GLY A 25 20.09 3.12 13.36
CA GLY A 25 21.19 4.09 13.27
C GLY A 25 22.42 3.59 12.52
N ILE A 26 22.33 2.52 11.71
CA ILE A 26 23.47 1.93 11.00
C ILE A 26 24.18 2.96 10.11
N PHE A 27 23.46 3.93 9.58
CA PHE A 27 24.00 4.94 8.67
C PHE A 27 24.43 6.26 9.34
N LYS A 28 24.34 6.36 10.69
CA LYS A 28 24.56 7.63 11.41
C LYS A 28 25.99 8.15 11.37
N ASP A 29 26.96 7.26 11.30
CA ASP A 29 28.38 7.58 11.39
C ASP A 29 29.04 7.77 10.01
N TYR A 30 28.24 7.80 8.95
CA TYR A 30 28.70 8.02 7.58
C TYR A 30 28.41 9.44 7.13
N ASP A 31 29.40 10.08 6.50
CA ASP A 31 29.26 11.41 5.90
C ASP A 31 28.40 11.37 4.63
N LEU A 32 28.40 10.24 3.92
CA LEU A 32 27.64 10.03 2.68
C LEU A 32 27.24 8.56 2.55
N ALA A 33 26.00 8.32 2.12
CA ALA A 33 25.49 7.03 1.72
C ALA A 33 24.98 7.10 0.27
N MET A 34 25.36 6.11 -0.55
CA MET A 34 24.95 6.01 -1.95
C MET A 34 24.44 4.62 -2.26
N MET A 35 23.55 4.50 -3.23
CA MET A 35 23.14 3.21 -3.79
C MET A 35 22.96 3.33 -5.30
N VAL A 36 23.17 2.23 -6.00
CA VAL A 36 22.84 2.10 -7.43
C VAL A 36 21.55 1.30 -7.54
N HIS A 37 20.56 1.86 -8.25
CA HIS A 37 19.31 1.18 -8.55
C HIS A 37 19.20 0.94 -10.04
N MET A 38 18.91 -0.30 -10.44
CA MET A 38 18.72 -0.65 -11.85
C MET A 38 17.45 0.01 -12.40
N SER A 39 17.51 0.48 -13.65
CA SER A 39 16.40 1.09 -14.37
C SER A 39 16.37 0.57 -15.81
N SER A 40 15.19 0.55 -16.40
CA SER A 40 15.00 0.22 -17.83
C SER A 40 15.30 1.40 -18.77
N CYS A 41 15.57 2.57 -18.22
CA CYS A 41 15.85 3.79 -18.96
C CYS A 41 17.34 4.13 -18.94
N GLN A 42 17.66 5.36 -19.36
CA GLN A 42 19.03 5.88 -19.30
C GLN A 42 19.53 6.05 -17.85
N THR A 43 20.81 6.02 -17.64
CA THR A 43 21.44 6.34 -16.36
C THR A 43 21.13 7.77 -15.94
N THR A 44 20.65 7.93 -14.71
CA THR A 44 20.42 9.24 -14.09
C THR A 44 21.14 9.28 -12.75
N PRO A 45 21.85 10.38 -12.42
CA PRO A 45 22.59 10.51 -11.16
C PRO A 45 21.64 10.57 -9.94
N ASN A 46 20.39 10.94 -10.16
CA ASN A 46 19.39 11.02 -9.11
C ASN A 46 17.98 10.74 -9.67
N SER A 47 17.10 10.19 -8.84
CA SER A 47 15.73 9.87 -9.20
C SER A 47 14.77 10.29 -8.10
N ARG A 48 13.60 10.78 -8.48
CA ARG A 48 12.51 11.04 -7.53
C ARG A 48 11.72 9.76 -7.31
N PHE A 49 11.63 9.31 -6.07
CA PHE A 49 10.78 8.21 -5.69
C PHE A 49 9.57 8.71 -4.90
N LEU A 50 8.44 8.06 -5.14
CA LEU A 50 7.18 8.39 -4.48
C LEU A 50 7.17 7.78 -3.07
N ALA A 51 6.55 8.47 -2.12
CA ALA A 51 6.11 7.84 -0.88
C ALA A 51 5.12 6.72 -1.20
N LEU A 52 5.16 5.64 -0.42
CA LEU A 52 4.42 4.40 -0.67
C LEU A 52 3.90 3.81 0.64
N ASP A 53 2.64 3.41 0.63
CA ASP A 53 2.05 2.55 1.65
C ASP A 53 1.30 1.39 1.00
N ASP A 54 1.46 0.19 1.55
CA ASP A 54 0.74 -1.01 1.15
C ASP A 54 -0.10 -1.54 2.31
N TYR A 55 -1.33 -1.93 1.98
CA TYR A 55 -2.30 -2.41 2.95
C TYR A 55 -2.98 -3.67 2.48
N ARG A 56 -3.27 -4.55 3.43
CA ARG A 56 -4.15 -5.69 3.27
C ARG A 56 -5.40 -5.47 4.09
N ILE A 57 -6.53 -5.51 3.42
CA ILE A 57 -7.87 -5.29 3.98
C ILE A 57 -8.64 -6.59 3.91
N ARG A 58 -9.20 -7.01 5.04
CA ARG A 58 -10.01 -8.23 5.15
C ARG A 58 -11.40 -7.86 5.56
N PHE A 59 -12.37 -8.25 4.74
CA PHE A 59 -13.78 -8.11 5.05
C PHE A 59 -14.30 -9.41 5.66
N HIS A 60 -15.10 -9.27 6.71
CA HIS A 60 -15.72 -10.36 7.44
C HIS A 60 -17.24 -10.22 7.39
N GLY A 61 -17.90 -11.24 6.91
CA GLY A 61 -19.34 -11.32 6.74
C GLY A 61 -19.95 -12.51 7.46
N GLN A 62 -21.00 -13.05 6.88
CA GLN A 62 -21.68 -14.25 7.37
C GLN A 62 -22.09 -15.13 6.21
N THR A 63 -21.70 -16.39 6.25
CA THR A 63 -22.06 -17.35 5.20
C THR A 63 -23.53 -17.71 5.25
N ALA A 64 -24.10 -18.01 4.08
CA ALA A 64 -25.44 -18.58 3.93
C ALA A 64 -25.55 -19.31 2.58
N HIS A 65 -26.50 -20.22 2.45
CA HIS A 65 -26.81 -20.83 1.18
C HIS A 65 -27.49 -19.80 0.27
N ALA A 66 -26.86 -19.48 -0.86
CA ALA A 66 -27.25 -18.34 -1.72
C ALA A 66 -28.67 -18.47 -2.32
N ALA A 67 -29.22 -19.69 -2.50
CA ALA A 67 -30.55 -19.91 -3.03
C ALA A 67 -31.61 -20.17 -1.94
N ALA A 68 -31.23 -20.81 -0.82
CA ALA A 68 -32.21 -21.23 0.19
C ALA A 68 -32.54 -20.12 1.21
N HIS A 69 -31.53 -19.45 1.74
CA HIS A 69 -31.71 -18.45 2.80
C HIS A 69 -30.71 -17.29 2.65
N PRO A 70 -30.60 -16.61 1.47
CA PRO A 70 -29.62 -15.58 1.23
C PRO A 70 -29.71 -14.39 2.21
N TRP A 71 -30.89 -14.08 2.72
CA TRP A 71 -31.11 -12.99 3.68
C TRP A 71 -30.46 -13.20 5.06
N LYS A 72 -29.99 -14.42 5.35
CA LYS A 72 -29.23 -14.71 6.57
C LYS A 72 -27.74 -14.43 6.40
N GLY A 73 -27.27 -14.26 5.15
CA GLY A 73 -25.86 -13.99 4.86
C GLY A 73 -25.51 -12.50 4.93
N ARG A 74 -24.23 -12.23 5.08
CA ARG A 74 -23.57 -10.92 4.92
C ARG A 74 -22.40 -11.15 4.01
N ASN A 75 -22.46 -10.63 2.80
CA ASN A 75 -21.51 -10.96 1.75
C ASN A 75 -20.24 -10.09 1.86
N ALA A 76 -19.14 -10.68 2.36
CA ALA A 76 -17.85 -10.01 2.49
C ALA A 76 -17.28 -9.56 1.14
N LEU A 77 -17.53 -10.32 0.05
CA LEU A 77 -17.10 -9.92 -1.29
C LEU A 77 -17.82 -8.66 -1.77
N ASN A 78 -19.11 -8.49 -1.42
CA ASN A 78 -19.82 -7.25 -1.74
C ASN A 78 -19.20 -6.05 -1.03
N GLY A 79 -18.76 -6.20 0.23
CA GLY A 79 -18.02 -5.17 0.96
C GLY A 79 -16.73 -4.80 0.24
N ALA A 80 -15.93 -5.79 -0.15
CA ALA A 80 -14.71 -5.59 -0.91
C ALA A 80 -14.97 -4.89 -2.26
N MET A 81 -15.93 -5.36 -3.04
CA MET A 81 -16.26 -4.77 -4.35
C MET A 81 -16.77 -3.34 -4.22
N LEU A 82 -17.65 -3.05 -3.25
CA LEU A 82 -18.16 -1.71 -3.02
C LEU A 82 -17.05 -0.74 -2.61
N ALA A 83 -16.10 -1.20 -1.78
CA ALA A 83 -14.92 -0.41 -1.41
C ALA A 83 -14.06 -0.09 -2.63
N LEU A 84 -13.82 -1.05 -3.54
CA LEU A 84 -13.06 -0.82 -4.77
C LEU A 84 -13.79 0.21 -5.67
N HIS A 85 -15.10 0.13 -5.82
CA HIS A 85 -15.86 1.13 -6.54
C HIS A 85 -15.77 2.53 -5.90
N ALA A 86 -15.83 2.63 -4.58
CA ALA A 86 -15.67 3.91 -3.89
C ALA A 86 -14.27 4.50 -4.10
N ILE A 87 -13.23 3.66 -4.11
CA ILE A 87 -11.85 4.06 -4.44
C ILE A 87 -11.77 4.57 -5.88
N ASP A 88 -12.40 3.89 -6.83
CA ASP A 88 -12.39 4.30 -8.23
C ASP A 88 -13.09 5.67 -8.43
N MET A 89 -14.19 5.91 -7.74
CA MET A 89 -14.84 7.24 -7.72
C MET A 89 -13.94 8.31 -7.08
N MET A 90 -13.18 7.96 -6.04
CA MET A 90 -12.27 8.88 -5.37
C MET A 90 -11.08 9.28 -6.26
N ARG A 91 -10.65 8.42 -7.20
CA ARG A 91 -9.47 8.67 -8.07
C ARG A 91 -9.50 10.00 -8.80
N GLN A 92 -10.68 10.46 -9.19
CA GLN A 92 -10.82 11.77 -9.86
C GLN A 92 -10.55 12.96 -8.91
N HIS A 93 -10.67 12.73 -7.61
CA HIS A 93 -10.63 13.77 -6.58
C HIS A 93 -9.33 13.76 -5.75
N VAL A 94 -8.25 13.21 -6.30
CA VAL A 94 -6.90 13.21 -5.74
C VAL A 94 -5.94 13.95 -6.67
N LYS A 95 -4.80 14.42 -6.13
CA LYS A 95 -3.78 15.11 -6.94
C LYS A 95 -3.22 14.21 -8.05
N PRO A 96 -2.79 14.76 -9.20
CA PRO A 96 -2.45 14.00 -10.41
C PRO A 96 -1.37 12.93 -10.25
N ASP A 97 -0.41 13.11 -9.36
CA ASP A 97 0.69 12.18 -9.10
C ASP A 97 0.36 11.10 -8.06
N THR A 98 -0.90 11.05 -7.59
CA THR A 98 -1.40 9.94 -6.78
C THR A 98 -1.57 8.68 -7.64
N ARG A 99 -1.11 7.54 -7.13
CA ARG A 99 -1.34 6.22 -7.74
C ARG A 99 -1.95 5.30 -6.69
N ILE A 100 -3.02 4.61 -7.07
CA ILE A 100 -3.72 3.65 -6.20
C ILE A 100 -3.89 2.37 -7.00
N GLY A 101 -3.18 1.31 -6.62
CA GLY A 101 -3.32 -0.04 -7.16
C GLY A 101 -4.15 -0.88 -6.21
N THR A 102 -5.06 -1.70 -6.74
CA THR A 102 -5.87 -2.60 -5.92
C THR A 102 -6.08 -3.92 -6.64
N TYR A 103 -6.18 -5.02 -5.89
CA TYR A 103 -6.66 -6.29 -6.42
C TYR A 103 -7.32 -7.12 -5.33
N ILE A 104 -8.20 -8.04 -5.73
CA ILE A 104 -8.86 -8.98 -4.83
C ILE A 104 -7.96 -10.21 -4.67
N VAL A 105 -7.49 -10.46 -3.46
CA VAL A 105 -6.65 -11.61 -3.11
C VAL A 105 -7.53 -12.85 -2.93
N HIS A 106 -8.69 -12.68 -2.27
CA HIS A 106 -9.67 -13.73 -2.02
C HIS A 106 -11.10 -13.17 -2.09
N GLY A 107 -12.01 -13.90 -2.74
CA GLY A 107 -13.38 -13.42 -2.98
C GLY A 107 -14.46 -14.49 -2.77
N GLY A 108 -14.18 -15.57 -2.04
CA GLY A 108 -15.12 -16.65 -1.80
C GLY A 108 -14.69 -17.99 -2.40
N THR A 109 -15.48 -19.05 -2.18
CA THR A 109 -15.12 -20.43 -2.51
C THR A 109 -16.07 -21.11 -3.51
N ALA A 110 -17.34 -20.72 -3.53
CA ALA A 110 -18.35 -21.30 -4.42
C ALA A 110 -19.49 -20.32 -4.70
N SER A 111 -20.09 -20.41 -5.89
CA SER A 111 -21.16 -19.50 -6.33
C SER A 111 -22.48 -19.67 -5.58
N ASN A 112 -22.70 -20.82 -4.96
CA ASN A 112 -23.90 -21.13 -4.18
C ASN A 112 -23.75 -20.87 -2.68
N VAL A 113 -22.61 -20.30 -2.25
CA VAL A 113 -22.29 -19.95 -0.86
C VAL A 113 -22.00 -18.44 -0.79
N ILE A 114 -22.73 -17.71 0.06
CA ILE A 114 -22.42 -16.31 0.34
C ILE A 114 -21.08 -16.23 1.05
N PRO A 115 -20.08 -15.51 0.50
CA PRO A 115 -18.75 -15.39 1.11
C PRO A 115 -18.81 -14.66 2.46
N ASP A 116 -18.26 -15.29 3.49
CA ASP A 116 -18.07 -14.70 4.81
C ASP A 116 -16.69 -14.05 4.98
N TYR A 117 -15.80 -14.23 4.00
CA TYR A 117 -14.47 -13.66 3.96
C TYR A 117 -14.11 -13.18 2.54
N ALA A 118 -13.56 -11.98 2.47
CA ALA A 118 -12.91 -11.45 1.27
C ALA A 118 -11.67 -10.66 1.65
N GLU A 119 -10.66 -10.66 0.80
CA GLU A 119 -9.38 -10.02 1.04
C GLU A 119 -8.95 -9.19 -0.17
N VAL A 120 -8.51 -7.95 0.09
CA VAL A 120 -8.05 -6.98 -0.90
C VAL A 120 -6.67 -6.48 -0.51
N GLU A 121 -5.77 -6.33 -1.47
CA GLU A 121 -4.56 -5.53 -1.31
C GLU A 121 -4.73 -4.18 -1.99
N CYS A 122 -4.17 -3.15 -1.36
CA CYS A 122 -4.19 -1.77 -1.83
C CYS A 122 -2.82 -1.14 -1.65
N CYS A 123 -2.20 -0.75 -2.77
CA CYS A 123 -0.96 0.01 -2.81
C CYS A 123 -1.30 1.47 -3.14
N VAL A 124 -0.80 2.42 -2.36
CA VAL A 124 -1.02 3.84 -2.59
C VAL A 124 0.29 4.61 -2.59
N ARG A 125 0.47 5.49 -3.58
CA ARG A 125 1.69 6.27 -3.79
C ARG A 125 1.36 7.73 -4.07
N HIS A 126 2.25 8.62 -3.61
CA HIS A 126 2.22 10.05 -3.94
C HIS A 126 3.62 10.67 -3.85
N SER A 127 3.84 11.79 -4.51
CA SER A 127 5.13 12.51 -4.51
C SER A 127 5.52 13.09 -3.15
N THR A 128 4.59 13.22 -2.20
CA THR A 128 4.86 13.68 -0.84
C THR A 128 4.18 12.80 0.20
N ARG A 129 4.89 12.48 1.27
CA ARG A 129 4.36 11.74 2.42
C ARG A 129 3.16 12.45 3.07
N ALA A 130 3.24 13.78 3.19
CA ALA A 130 2.17 14.56 3.82
C ALA A 130 0.82 14.34 3.12
N TYR A 131 0.77 14.49 1.81
CA TYR A 131 -0.48 14.29 1.07
C TYR A 131 -0.87 12.81 0.97
N LEU A 132 0.09 11.90 0.91
CA LEU A 132 -0.20 10.46 0.94
C LEU A 132 -0.99 10.07 2.20
N ASN A 133 -0.64 10.65 3.35
CA ASN A 133 -1.38 10.40 4.59
C ASN A 133 -2.86 10.86 4.50
N GLU A 134 -3.13 11.99 3.83
CA GLU A 134 -4.50 12.44 3.58
C GLU A 134 -5.27 11.45 2.67
N VAL A 135 -4.60 10.96 1.61
CA VAL A 135 -5.19 9.97 0.70
C VAL A 135 -5.49 8.66 1.43
N VAL A 136 -4.58 8.19 2.29
CA VAL A 136 -4.78 6.98 3.10
C VAL A 136 -6.00 7.10 4.00
N GLN A 137 -6.21 8.24 4.65
CA GLN A 137 -7.42 8.46 5.46
C GLN A 137 -8.70 8.34 4.61
N ARG A 138 -8.71 8.91 3.42
CA ARG A 138 -9.85 8.81 2.50
C ARG A 138 -10.08 7.39 2.01
N LEU A 139 -9.00 6.61 1.78
CA LEU A 139 -9.09 5.18 1.49
C LEU A 139 -9.77 4.42 2.64
N MET A 140 -9.40 4.70 3.88
CA MET A 140 -10.02 4.05 5.05
C MET A 140 -11.53 4.34 5.11
N HIS A 141 -11.96 5.55 4.78
CA HIS A 141 -13.40 5.89 4.70
C HIS A 141 -14.13 5.09 3.59
N CYS A 142 -13.45 4.76 2.48
CA CYS A 142 -14.04 3.90 1.44
C CYS A 142 -14.30 2.48 1.99
N PHE A 143 -13.37 1.92 2.74
CA PHE A 143 -13.54 0.61 3.36
C PHE A 143 -14.60 0.63 4.46
N GLU A 144 -14.60 1.64 5.31
CA GLU A 144 -15.60 1.82 6.38
C GLU A 144 -17.01 1.97 5.82
N GLY A 145 -17.19 2.88 4.85
CA GLY A 145 -18.50 3.10 4.20
C GLY A 145 -19.03 1.85 3.51
N ALA A 146 -18.15 1.08 2.86
CA ALA A 146 -18.52 -0.18 2.22
C ALA A 146 -18.93 -1.25 3.25
N ALA A 147 -18.19 -1.36 4.35
CA ALA A 147 -18.50 -2.31 5.42
C ALA A 147 -19.86 -2.00 6.05
N ILE A 148 -20.14 -0.72 6.33
CA ILE A 148 -21.45 -0.28 6.87
C ILE A 148 -22.57 -0.64 5.88
N ALA A 149 -22.42 -0.30 4.60
CA ALA A 149 -23.44 -0.51 3.58
C ALA A 149 -23.75 -1.99 3.32
N THR A 150 -22.79 -2.88 3.54
CA THR A 150 -22.93 -4.34 3.34
C THR A 150 -23.16 -5.13 4.63
N GLU A 151 -23.28 -4.45 5.76
CA GLU A 151 -23.43 -5.05 7.10
C GLU A 151 -22.30 -6.04 7.42
N THR A 152 -21.08 -5.74 6.94
CA THR A 152 -19.85 -6.51 7.20
C THR A 152 -18.96 -5.75 8.18
N THR A 153 -17.91 -6.41 8.66
CA THR A 153 -16.79 -5.76 9.36
C THR A 153 -15.53 -5.85 8.54
N PHE A 154 -14.52 -5.07 8.87
CA PHE A 154 -13.22 -5.19 8.23
C PHE A 154 -12.08 -4.95 9.22
N ASP A 155 -10.92 -5.50 8.90
CA ASP A 155 -9.65 -5.17 9.52
C ASP A 155 -8.61 -4.78 8.46
N VAL A 156 -7.61 -4.03 8.89
CA VAL A 156 -6.52 -3.54 8.03
C VAL A 156 -5.19 -3.91 8.65
N SER A 157 -4.30 -4.47 7.85
CA SER A 157 -2.89 -4.62 8.21
C SER A 157 -2.01 -3.94 7.17
N GLN A 158 -0.96 -3.27 7.64
CA GLN A 158 0.06 -2.73 6.76
C GLN A 158 0.94 -3.86 6.25
N LEU A 159 1.29 -3.82 4.96
CA LEU A 159 2.26 -4.73 4.34
C LEU A 159 3.61 -4.02 4.24
N GLY A 160 4.65 -4.63 4.80
CA GLY A 160 5.98 -4.04 4.84
C GLY A 160 6.07 -2.74 5.64
N TYR A 161 7.02 -1.89 5.27
CA TYR A 161 7.25 -0.59 5.88
C TYR A 161 6.69 0.52 5.00
N LYS A 162 6.36 1.66 5.61
CA LYS A 162 6.04 2.89 4.89
C LYS A 162 7.30 3.49 4.31
N TYR A 163 7.27 3.84 3.03
CA TYR A 163 8.36 4.56 2.38
C TYR A 163 7.99 6.03 2.26
N ASP A 164 8.88 6.90 2.72
CA ASP A 164 8.74 8.34 2.49
C ASP A 164 9.23 8.70 1.08
N ASP A 165 8.85 9.88 0.61
CA ASP A 165 9.38 10.43 -0.62
C ASP A 165 10.87 10.74 -0.47
N LEU A 166 11.61 10.59 -1.56
CA LEU A 166 13.04 10.80 -1.54
C LEU A 166 13.38 12.30 -1.49
N VAL A 167 14.20 12.67 -0.53
CA VAL A 167 14.80 14.01 -0.46
C VAL A 167 15.96 14.09 -1.44
N TRP A 168 15.86 15.01 -2.38
CA TRP A 168 16.90 15.23 -3.39
C TRP A 168 18.11 15.93 -2.78
N ASN A 169 19.30 15.38 -3.01
CA ASN A 169 20.55 16.01 -2.61
C ASN A 169 21.25 16.60 -3.86
N GLU A 170 21.01 17.87 -4.14
CA GLU A 170 21.57 18.58 -5.30
C GLU A 170 23.09 18.58 -5.27
N THR A 171 23.68 18.88 -4.11
CA THR A 171 25.14 18.96 -3.96
C THR A 171 25.85 17.64 -4.30
N ALA A 172 25.29 16.53 -3.83
CA ALA A 172 25.87 15.21 -4.13
C ALA A 172 25.60 14.73 -5.57
N THR A 173 24.63 15.35 -6.25
CA THR A 173 24.26 15.01 -7.63
C THR A 173 25.15 15.73 -8.66
N ASP A 174 25.67 16.90 -8.30
CA ASP A 174 26.47 17.76 -9.20
C ASP A 174 27.97 17.41 -9.20
N VAL A 175 28.39 16.41 -8.43
CA VAL A 175 29.77 15.90 -8.34
C VAL A 175 29.94 14.66 -9.20
#